data_8e52a3b329549df925a51cf62a45c717
#
_entry.id   8e52a3b329549df925a51cf62a45c717
#
_cell.length_a   1.000
_cell.length_b   1.000
_cell.length_c   1.000
_cell.angle_alpha   90.00
_cell.angle_beta   90.00
_cell.angle_gamma   90.00
#
_symmetry.space_group_name_H-M   'P 1'
#
loop_
_entity.id
_entity.type
_entity.pdbx_description
1 polymer ?
#
loop_
_entity_poly.entity_id
_entity_poly.type
_entity_poly.pdbx_seq_one_letter_code
_entity_poly.pdbx_strand_id
1 'polypeptide(L)'
;VAASNEPGEYIGAAPKAYLLIVKLKKACQYLIDRYLVTNDNPNLYESTDYMLGMKYILDASEKFNMPIVMCIGMGTNDGAHDGSTLIEEYISFVSQRVGYAFVTAVGNEANAKHHTQGKIPATRAADRISIKVGEQGASFTVIIHSPGYDKISAGVTSPTGEAVPRVSFQSGLEYSNQ
;
A
#
# COMPACT_ATOMS: atom_id res chain seq x y z
N VAL A 1 14.29 -15.98 10.60
CA VAL A 1 15.46 -16.10 9.71
C VAL A 1 16.54 -15.10 10.07
N ALA A 2 16.23 -13.79 10.18
CA ALA A 2 17.26 -12.76 10.44
C ALA A 2 18.03 -12.98 11.76
N ALA A 3 17.34 -13.35 12.82
CA ALA A 3 17.89 -13.52 14.17
C ALA A 3 17.87 -14.99 14.64
N SER A 4 17.59 -15.93 13.75
CA SER A 4 17.59 -17.36 14.11
C SER A 4 18.99 -17.87 14.40
N ASN A 5 19.09 -18.75 15.37
CA ASN A 5 20.34 -19.43 15.73
C ASN A 5 20.01 -20.87 16.10
N GLU A 6 19.82 -21.71 15.08
CA GLU A 6 19.63 -23.16 15.24
C GLU A 6 20.96 -23.84 15.10
N PRO A 7 21.51 -24.45 16.21
CA PRO A 7 22.80 -25.12 16.19
C PRO A 7 22.83 -26.23 15.14
N GLY A 8 23.73 -26.11 14.17
CA GLY A 8 23.98 -27.14 13.16
C GLY A 8 23.20 -27.00 11.86
N GLU A 9 22.23 -26.07 11.76
CA GLU A 9 21.47 -25.85 10.51
C GLU A 9 21.81 -24.52 9.83
N TYR A 10 21.52 -23.40 10.48
CA TYR A 10 21.86 -22.08 9.93
C TYR A 10 21.91 -21.01 11.02
N ILE A 11 22.65 -19.95 10.73
CA ILE A 11 22.75 -18.77 11.58
C ILE A 11 22.18 -17.60 10.81
N GLY A 12 21.24 -16.88 11.40
CA GLY A 12 20.69 -15.66 10.84
C GLY A 12 21.72 -14.52 10.80
N ALA A 13 21.45 -13.50 9.99
CA ALA A 13 22.36 -12.36 9.81
C ALA A 13 22.63 -11.57 11.10
N ALA A 14 21.69 -11.59 12.05
CA ALA A 14 21.80 -10.90 13.34
C ALA A 14 21.43 -11.83 14.51
N PRO A 15 22.21 -12.90 14.79
CA PRO A 15 21.85 -13.95 15.76
C PRO A 15 21.83 -13.46 17.21
N LYS A 16 22.42 -12.31 17.51
CA LYS A 16 22.44 -11.70 18.85
C LYS A 16 21.45 -10.54 18.99
N ALA A 17 20.63 -10.28 17.98
CA ALA A 17 19.62 -9.22 18.06
C ALA A 17 18.47 -9.60 18.98
N TYR A 18 17.98 -8.63 19.73
CA TYR A 18 16.70 -8.77 20.42
C TYR A 18 15.57 -8.66 19.39
N LEU A 19 14.54 -9.48 19.56
CA LEU A 19 13.37 -9.47 18.71
C LEU A 19 12.21 -8.79 19.42
N LEU A 20 11.64 -7.80 18.74
CA LEU A 20 10.41 -7.15 19.17
C LEU A 20 9.36 -7.38 18.08
N ILE A 21 8.33 -8.15 18.41
CA ILE A 21 7.31 -8.57 17.46
C ILE A 21 6.00 -7.90 17.81
N VAL A 22 5.40 -7.21 16.83
CA VAL A 22 4.08 -6.60 16.97
C VAL A 22 3.11 -7.35 16.08
N LYS A 23 2.04 -7.86 16.69
CA LYS A 23 0.90 -8.42 15.98
C LYS A 23 -0.14 -7.34 15.80
N LEU A 24 -0.39 -6.96 14.55
CA LEU A 24 -1.40 -5.97 14.21
C LEU A 24 -2.82 -6.54 14.35
N LYS A 25 -3.77 -5.66 14.63
CA LYS A 25 -5.19 -5.95 14.58
C LYS A 25 -5.64 -6.05 13.12
N LYS A 26 -6.46 -7.03 12.80
CA LYS A 26 -7.08 -7.13 11.48
C LYS A 26 -8.09 -6.01 11.27
N ALA A 27 -8.20 -5.54 10.03
CA ALA A 27 -9.20 -4.56 9.62
C ALA A 27 -10.63 -5.06 9.89
N CYS A 28 -11.54 -4.12 10.09
CA CYS A 28 -12.94 -4.45 10.30
C CYS A 28 -13.61 -4.92 8.99
N GLN A 29 -14.75 -5.62 9.12
CA GLN A 29 -15.47 -6.18 7.97
C GLN A 29 -15.84 -5.10 6.94
N TYR A 30 -16.22 -3.90 7.38
CA TYR A 30 -16.52 -2.79 6.50
C TYR A 30 -15.39 -2.45 5.53
N LEU A 31 -14.12 -2.45 6.00
CA LEU A 31 -12.97 -2.19 5.13
C LEU A 31 -12.69 -3.35 4.18
N ILE A 32 -12.85 -4.58 4.66
CA ILE A 32 -12.72 -5.78 3.84
C ILE A 32 -13.69 -5.71 2.65
N ASP A 33 -14.94 -5.37 2.91
CA ASP A 33 -15.99 -5.25 1.89
C ASP A 33 -15.73 -4.06 0.96
N ARG A 34 -15.32 -2.91 1.52
CA ARG A 34 -15.04 -1.70 0.74
C ARG A 34 -13.87 -1.88 -0.24
N TYR A 35 -12.83 -2.58 0.16
CA TYR A 35 -11.67 -2.86 -0.68
C TYR A 35 -11.80 -4.14 -1.50
N LEU A 36 -12.96 -4.77 -1.49
CA LEU A 36 -13.27 -6.00 -2.24
C LEU A 36 -12.25 -7.13 -1.96
N VAL A 37 -11.75 -7.20 -0.73
CA VAL A 37 -10.83 -8.25 -0.34
C VAL A 37 -11.58 -9.56 -0.24
N THR A 38 -11.14 -10.57 -0.98
CA THR A 38 -11.76 -11.89 -0.94
C THR A 38 -11.54 -12.55 0.42
N ASN A 39 -12.51 -13.35 0.87
CA ASN A 39 -12.45 -14.05 2.15
C ASN A 39 -11.29 -15.04 2.27
N ASP A 40 -10.64 -15.38 1.17
CA ASP A 40 -9.49 -16.29 1.13
C ASP A 40 -8.20 -15.64 1.65
N ASN A 41 -8.17 -14.31 1.77
CA ASN A 41 -7.02 -13.59 2.32
C ASN A 41 -7.44 -12.56 3.39
N PRO A 42 -7.75 -13.01 4.62
CA PRO A 42 -8.25 -12.13 5.68
C PRO A 42 -7.15 -11.25 6.33
N ASN A 43 -6.03 -11.02 5.66
CA ASN A 43 -4.87 -10.32 6.20
C ASN A 43 -4.81 -8.85 5.77
N LEU A 44 -5.96 -8.18 5.78
CA LEU A 44 -6.03 -6.72 5.63
C LEU A 44 -5.80 -6.05 6.99
N TYR A 45 -4.98 -5.01 6.99
CA TYR A 45 -4.64 -4.22 8.18
C TYR A 45 -4.75 -2.73 7.85
N GLU A 46 -5.05 -1.93 8.85
CA GLU A 46 -5.18 -0.49 8.69
C GLU A 46 -3.81 0.20 8.83
N SER A 47 -3.56 1.24 8.03
CA SER A 47 -2.32 2.01 8.10
C SER A 47 -2.10 2.66 9.48
N THR A 48 -3.19 3.04 10.15
CA THR A 48 -3.17 3.56 11.52
C THR A 48 -2.66 2.54 12.53
N ASP A 49 -3.03 1.27 12.40
CA ASP A 49 -2.53 0.20 13.27
C ASP A 49 -1.03 -0.07 13.03
N TYR A 50 -0.56 0.07 11.79
CA TYR A 50 0.87 0.06 11.49
C TYR A 50 1.62 1.18 12.18
N MET A 51 1.11 2.41 12.10
CA MET A 51 1.73 3.57 12.74
C MET A 51 1.78 3.41 14.28
N LEU A 52 0.72 2.88 14.88
CA LEU A 52 0.68 2.55 16.31
C LEU A 52 1.68 1.45 16.67
N GLY A 53 1.78 0.41 15.84
CA GLY A 53 2.76 -0.66 15.99
C GLY A 53 4.20 -0.14 15.91
N MET A 54 4.49 0.72 14.94
CA MET A 54 5.79 1.39 14.82
C MET A 54 6.10 2.26 16.05
N LYS A 55 5.12 3.05 16.50
CA LYS A 55 5.28 3.85 17.72
C LYS A 55 5.62 3.00 18.93
N TYR A 56 4.93 1.88 19.14
CA TYR A 56 5.23 0.95 20.22
C TYR A 56 6.67 0.45 20.17
N ILE A 57 7.16 0.10 18.98
CA ILE A 57 8.53 -0.34 18.76
C ILE A 57 9.53 0.78 19.08
N LEU A 58 9.24 2.01 18.65
CA LEU A 58 10.08 3.18 18.93
C LEU A 58 10.17 3.46 20.43
N ASP A 59 9.04 3.46 21.13
CA ASP A 59 8.99 3.67 22.58
C ASP A 59 9.81 2.59 23.33
N ALA A 60 9.78 1.35 22.85
CA ALA A 60 10.60 0.28 23.41
C ALA A 60 12.09 0.50 23.13
N SER A 61 12.47 0.92 21.92
CA SER A 61 13.85 1.26 21.57
C SER A 61 14.42 2.37 22.48
N GLU A 62 13.65 3.42 22.68
CA GLU A 62 14.02 4.53 23.57
C GLU A 62 14.19 4.03 25.02
N LYS A 63 13.26 3.20 25.50
CA LYS A 63 13.32 2.64 26.86
C LYS A 63 14.55 1.76 27.08
N PHE A 64 14.95 0.97 26.08
CA PHE A 64 16.12 0.10 26.15
C PHE A 64 17.41 0.80 25.69
N ASN A 65 17.32 2.01 25.18
CA ASN A 65 18.43 2.77 24.61
C ASN A 65 19.21 1.96 23.56
N MET A 66 18.48 1.33 22.63
CA MET A 66 19.03 0.50 21.58
C MET A 66 18.64 1.01 20.20
N PRO A 67 19.55 0.90 19.22
CA PRO A 67 19.17 1.13 17.81
C PRO A 67 18.19 0.05 17.37
N ILE A 68 17.37 0.38 16.36
CA ILE A 68 16.33 -0.53 15.87
C ILE A 68 16.28 -0.60 14.35
N VAL A 69 16.01 -1.80 13.86
CA VAL A 69 15.65 -2.04 12.46
C VAL A 69 14.22 -2.59 12.44
N MET A 70 13.31 -1.84 11.85
CA MET A 70 11.93 -2.28 11.64
C MET A 70 11.79 -2.94 10.27
N CYS A 71 11.29 -4.17 10.26
CA CYS A 71 10.99 -4.91 9.03
C CYS A 71 9.47 -4.94 8.83
N ILE A 72 9.01 -4.37 7.71
CA ILE A 72 7.62 -4.38 7.30
C ILE A 72 7.51 -5.24 6.05
N GLY A 73 7.11 -6.51 6.22
CA GLY A 73 7.01 -7.50 5.15
C GLY A 73 5.67 -7.50 4.41
N MET A 74 4.91 -6.42 4.49
CA MET A 74 3.60 -6.27 3.86
C MET A 74 3.57 -4.98 3.04
N GLY A 75 2.74 -4.98 2.01
CA GLY A 75 2.54 -3.84 1.12
C GLY A 75 1.11 -3.75 0.64
N THR A 76 0.82 -2.70 -0.12
CA THR A 76 -0.49 -2.45 -0.73
C THR A 76 -0.30 -1.83 -2.11
N ASN A 77 -1.29 -2.02 -2.97
CA ASN A 77 -1.40 -1.28 -4.24
C ASN A 77 -2.18 0.03 -4.06
N ASP A 78 -2.71 0.29 -2.86
CA ASP A 78 -3.39 1.55 -2.54
C ASP A 78 -2.36 2.62 -2.16
N GLY A 79 -2.58 3.84 -2.64
CA GLY A 79 -1.71 4.98 -2.41
C GLY A 79 -1.07 5.52 -3.69
N ALA A 80 -0.55 6.73 -3.61
CA ALA A 80 0.06 7.42 -4.75
C ALA A 80 1.47 6.89 -5.11
N HIS A 81 2.09 6.10 -4.25
CA HIS A 81 3.45 5.56 -4.39
C HIS A 81 4.53 6.64 -4.59
N ASP A 82 4.32 7.82 -4.02
CA ASP A 82 5.20 8.99 -4.15
C ASP A 82 5.74 9.51 -2.80
N GLY A 83 5.43 8.80 -1.71
CA GLY A 83 5.84 9.18 -0.37
C GLY A 83 4.87 10.12 0.34
N SER A 84 3.71 10.42 -0.24
CA SER A 84 2.74 11.41 0.28
C SER A 84 1.66 10.84 1.20
N THR A 85 1.58 9.52 1.36
CA THR A 85 0.63 8.94 2.32
C THR A 85 1.11 9.15 3.75
N LEU A 86 0.17 9.22 4.70
CA LEU A 86 0.50 9.47 6.12
C LEU A 86 1.50 8.44 6.69
N ILE A 87 1.41 7.18 6.29
CA ILE A 87 2.35 6.15 6.74
C ILE A 87 3.74 6.36 6.13
N GLU A 88 3.84 6.75 4.87
CA GLU A 88 5.09 7.04 4.18
C GLU A 88 5.77 8.29 4.78
N GLU A 89 5.01 9.34 5.05
CA GLU A 89 5.49 10.54 5.75
C GLU A 89 5.98 10.21 7.16
N TYR A 90 5.23 9.37 7.89
CA TYR A 90 5.63 8.94 9.24
C TYR A 90 6.94 8.15 9.21
N ILE A 91 7.08 7.18 8.31
CA ILE A 91 8.32 6.42 8.12
C ILE A 91 9.47 7.36 7.76
N SER A 92 9.24 8.27 6.82
CA SER A 92 10.23 9.27 6.39
C SER A 92 10.70 10.15 7.54
N PHE A 93 9.77 10.62 8.37
CA PHE A 93 10.09 11.43 9.55
C PHE A 93 10.92 10.65 10.57
N VAL A 94 10.53 9.42 10.89
CA VAL A 94 11.22 8.61 11.88
C VAL A 94 12.60 8.16 11.40
N SER A 95 12.73 7.83 10.12
CA SER A 95 13.99 7.36 9.54
C SER A 95 15.11 8.42 9.50
N GLN A 96 14.78 9.69 9.73
CA GLN A 96 15.79 10.76 9.86
C GLN A 96 16.56 10.68 11.20
N ARG A 97 16.06 9.93 12.15
CA ARG A 97 16.71 9.80 13.47
C ARG A 97 17.86 8.78 13.41
N VAL A 98 18.98 9.12 14.01
CA VAL A 98 20.13 8.21 14.11
C VAL A 98 19.76 6.97 14.93
N GLY A 99 20.12 5.81 14.45
CA GLY A 99 19.84 4.53 15.11
C GLY A 99 18.53 3.88 14.71
N TYR A 100 17.75 4.49 13.80
CA TYR A 100 16.51 3.92 13.28
C TYR A 100 16.63 3.58 11.80
N ALA A 101 16.23 2.38 11.42
CA ALA A 101 16.17 1.95 10.03
C ALA A 101 14.87 1.21 9.74
N PHE A 102 14.35 1.39 8.52
CA PHE A 102 13.19 0.70 8.01
C PHE A 102 13.57 -0.16 6.81
N VAL A 103 13.06 -1.37 6.77
CA VAL A 103 13.22 -2.31 5.66
C VAL A 103 11.83 -2.77 5.24
N THR A 104 11.49 -2.55 4.00
CA THR A 104 10.21 -2.97 3.41
C THR A 104 10.44 -3.90 2.23
N ALA A 105 9.46 -4.77 1.98
CA ALA A 105 9.43 -5.58 0.78
C ALA A 105 8.78 -4.80 -0.38
N VAL A 106 9.26 -5.05 -1.60
CA VAL A 106 8.66 -4.47 -2.81
C VAL A 106 7.43 -5.25 -3.31
N GLY A 107 7.04 -6.31 -2.63
CA GLY A 107 5.93 -7.18 -3.00
C GLY A 107 6.33 -8.35 -3.91
N ASN A 108 5.36 -9.23 -4.17
CA ASN A 108 5.54 -10.47 -4.94
C ASN A 108 4.74 -10.46 -6.26
N GLU A 109 4.25 -9.31 -6.69
CA GLU A 109 3.29 -9.18 -7.79
C GLU A 109 3.91 -8.85 -9.15
N ALA A 110 5.18 -9.18 -9.37
CA ALA A 110 5.99 -8.75 -10.52
C ALA A 110 5.27 -8.81 -11.90
N ASN A 111 4.42 -9.79 -12.14
CA ASN A 111 3.69 -9.97 -13.40
C ASN A 111 2.18 -9.64 -13.33
N ALA A 112 1.68 -9.24 -12.17
CA ALA A 112 0.25 -9.00 -11.97
C ALA A 112 -0.23 -7.72 -12.66
N LYS A 113 0.68 -6.76 -12.90
CA LYS A 113 0.40 -5.49 -13.59
C LYS A 113 -0.75 -4.68 -12.94
N HIS A 114 -0.78 -4.67 -11.61
CA HIS A 114 -1.79 -3.94 -10.84
C HIS A 114 -1.53 -2.44 -10.79
N HIS A 115 -0.41 -1.98 -11.30
CA HIS A 115 -0.02 -0.57 -11.31
C HIS A 115 0.39 -0.16 -12.73
N THR A 116 0.03 1.07 -13.09
CA THR A 116 0.51 1.74 -14.30
C THR A 116 0.69 3.22 -14.03
N GLN A 117 1.60 3.84 -14.76
CA GLN A 117 1.86 5.27 -14.70
C GLN A 117 1.87 5.83 -16.11
N GLY A 118 1.34 7.03 -16.28
CA GLY A 118 1.29 7.71 -17.56
C GLY A 118 1.42 9.22 -17.41
N LYS A 119 1.61 9.89 -18.53
CA LYS A 119 1.62 11.34 -18.61
C LYS A 119 0.76 11.78 -19.79
N ILE A 120 -0.20 12.65 -19.52
CA ILE A 120 -1.03 13.28 -20.56
C ILE A 120 -0.31 14.56 -20.96
N PRO A 121 0.36 14.62 -22.12
CA PRO A 121 0.99 15.85 -22.59
C PRO A 121 -0.05 16.89 -22.97
N ALA A 122 0.26 18.17 -22.85
CA ALA A 122 -0.64 19.29 -23.18
C ALA A 122 -1.19 19.26 -24.62
N THR A 123 -0.49 18.54 -25.50
CA THR A 123 -0.90 18.35 -26.92
C THR A 123 -1.96 17.26 -27.11
N ARG A 124 -2.28 16.49 -26.08
CA ARG A 124 -3.31 15.43 -26.10
C ARG A 124 -4.47 15.78 -25.21
N ALA A 125 -5.68 15.57 -25.73
CA ALA A 125 -6.91 15.78 -24.96
C ALA A 125 -7.16 14.64 -23.93
N ALA A 126 -6.66 13.45 -24.20
CA ALA A 126 -6.82 12.27 -23.32
C ALA A 126 -5.77 11.22 -23.61
N ASP A 127 -5.55 10.35 -22.64
CA ASP A 127 -4.85 9.07 -22.82
C ASP A 127 -5.77 7.91 -22.48
N ARG A 128 -5.48 6.71 -22.98
CA ARG A 128 -6.32 5.54 -22.79
C ARG A 128 -5.48 4.40 -22.19
N ILE A 129 -5.99 3.83 -21.13
CA ILE A 129 -5.40 2.69 -20.44
C ILE A 129 -6.36 1.50 -20.63
N SER A 130 -5.85 0.37 -21.11
CA SER A 130 -6.61 -0.86 -21.22
C SER A 130 -6.47 -1.67 -19.93
N ILE A 131 -7.61 -2.02 -19.34
CA ILE A 131 -7.67 -2.84 -18.13
C ILE A 131 -8.17 -4.22 -18.54
N LYS A 132 -7.40 -5.25 -18.20
CA LYS A 132 -7.81 -6.64 -18.38
C LYS A 132 -8.27 -7.20 -17.04
N VAL A 133 -9.55 -7.50 -16.93
CA VAL A 133 -10.11 -8.19 -15.76
C VAL A 133 -9.80 -9.68 -15.88
N GLY A 134 -9.33 -10.29 -14.80
CA GLY A 134 -9.07 -11.72 -14.74
C GLY A 134 -10.36 -12.54 -14.87
N GLU A 135 -10.25 -13.80 -15.30
CA GLU A 135 -11.41 -14.67 -15.55
C GLU A 135 -12.27 -14.93 -14.31
N GLN A 136 -11.70 -14.84 -13.12
CA GLN A 136 -12.40 -15.01 -11.84
C GLN A 136 -12.77 -13.68 -11.17
N GLY A 137 -12.44 -12.54 -11.79
CA GLY A 137 -12.69 -11.22 -11.23
C GLY A 137 -14.13 -10.77 -11.46
N ALA A 138 -14.94 -10.77 -10.40
CA ALA A 138 -16.31 -10.25 -10.45
C ALA A 138 -16.36 -8.71 -10.31
N SER A 139 -15.43 -8.13 -9.56
CA SER A 139 -15.36 -6.68 -9.28
C SER A 139 -13.92 -6.25 -9.06
N PHE A 140 -13.62 -4.99 -9.37
CA PHE A 140 -12.32 -4.39 -9.13
C PHE A 140 -12.46 -2.89 -8.86
N THR A 141 -11.49 -2.33 -8.18
CA THR A 141 -11.39 -0.90 -7.92
C THR A 141 -10.23 -0.32 -8.71
N VAL A 142 -10.45 0.81 -9.36
CA VAL A 142 -9.39 1.60 -9.98
C VAL A 142 -9.23 2.88 -9.20
N ILE A 143 -8.03 3.11 -8.68
CA ILE A 143 -7.67 4.31 -7.96
C ILE A 143 -6.73 5.13 -8.84
N ILE A 144 -7.08 6.37 -9.09
CA ILE A 144 -6.29 7.27 -9.94
C ILE A 144 -5.74 8.39 -9.06
N HIS A 145 -4.43 8.43 -8.98
CA HIS A 145 -3.72 9.51 -8.30
C HIS A 145 -3.17 10.50 -9.33
N SER A 146 -3.27 11.77 -9.02
CA SER A 146 -2.65 12.86 -9.81
C SER A 146 -2.14 13.94 -8.88
N PRO A 147 -1.13 14.72 -9.29
CA PRO A 147 -0.72 15.91 -8.55
C PRO A 147 -1.89 16.83 -8.27
N GLY A 148 -1.95 17.41 -7.07
CA GLY A 148 -3.11 18.21 -6.62
C GLY A 148 -3.42 19.47 -7.45
N TYR A 149 -2.51 19.90 -8.31
CA TYR A 149 -2.71 21.01 -9.24
C TYR A 149 -3.26 20.57 -10.62
N ASP A 150 -3.27 19.27 -10.91
CA ASP A 150 -3.77 18.72 -12.16
C ASP A 150 -5.30 18.54 -12.11
N LYS A 151 -5.98 18.97 -13.13
CA LYS A 151 -7.43 18.76 -13.30
C LYS A 151 -7.64 17.66 -14.33
N ILE A 152 -7.83 16.46 -13.86
CA ILE A 152 -8.10 15.29 -14.71
C ILE A 152 -9.56 14.86 -14.62
N SER A 153 -10.05 14.22 -15.66
CA SER A 153 -11.34 13.54 -15.66
C SER A 153 -11.16 12.12 -16.13
N ALA A 154 -11.92 11.20 -15.57
CA ALA A 154 -11.86 9.79 -15.92
C ALA A 154 -13.19 9.33 -16.52
N GLY A 155 -13.14 8.40 -17.45
CA GLY A 155 -14.28 7.71 -18.00
C GLY A 155 -13.91 6.28 -18.31
N VAL A 156 -14.88 5.38 -18.32
CA VAL A 156 -14.69 3.96 -18.59
C VAL A 156 -15.52 3.57 -19.80
N THR A 157 -14.94 2.74 -20.67
CA THR A 157 -15.68 2.14 -21.79
C THR A 157 -15.56 0.63 -21.69
N SER A 158 -16.69 -0.07 -21.72
CA SER A 158 -16.73 -1.53 -21.71
C SER A 158 -16.24 -2.10 -23.05
N PRO A 159 -15.87 -3.39 -23.09
CA PRO A 159 -15.54 -4.06 -24.36
C PRO A 159 -16.71 -4.09 -25.37
N THR A 160 -17.94 -3.99 -24.88
CA THR A 160 -19.17 -3.96 -25.70
C THR A 160 -19.47 -2.56 -26.24
N GLY A 161 -18.69 -1.53 -25.85
CA GLY A 161 -18.85 -0.17 -26.31
C GLY A 161 -19.72 0.72 -25.42
N GLU A 162 -20.23 0.18 -24.32
CA GLU A 162 -20.95 0.99 -23.33
C GLU A 162 -19.98 1.93 -22.64
N ALA A 163 -20.31 3.21 -22.58
CA ALA A 163 -19.45 4.22 -21.96
C ALA A 163 -20.10 4.77 -20.69
N VAL A 164 -19.38 4.72 -19.59
CA VAL A 164 -19.72 5.51 -18.40
C VAL A 164 -19.32 6.96 -18.67
N PRO A 165 -20.21 7.94 -18.44
CA PRO A 165 -19.90 9.34 -18.62
C PRO A 165 -18.64 9.76 -17.87
N ARG A 166 -17.90 10.69 -18.44
CA ARG A 166 -16.73 11.25 -17.78
C ARG A 166 -17.11 11.88 -16.44
N VAL A 167 -16.48 11.41 -15.39
CA VAL A 167 -16.48 12.07 -14.09
C VAL A 167 -15.47 13.19 -14.16
N SER A 168 -15.93 14.42 -14.09
CA SER A 168 -15.05 15.60 -14.06
C SER A 168 -14.39 15.73 -12.69
N PHE A 169 -13.23 16.39 -12.65
CA PHE A 169 -12.59 16.77 -11.40
C PHE A 169 -13.49 17.75 -10.62
N GLN A 170 -14.31 17.19 -9.75
CA GLN A 170 -15.05 17.94 -8.71
C GLN A 170 -15.00 17.08 -7.45
N SER A 171 -14.42 17.61 -6.39
CA SER A 171 -14.37 16.89 -5.12
C SER A 171 -15.79 16.65 -4.60
N GLY A 172 -16.08 15.42 -4.19
CA GLY A 172 -17.33 15.04 -3.55
C GLY A 172 -18.47 14.62 -4.47
N LEU A 173 -18.22 14.38 -5.77
CA LEU A 173 -19.19 13.75 -6.65
C LEU A 173 -19.05 12.22 -6.63
N GLU A 174 -20.13 11.55 -6.32
CA GLU A 174 -20.26 10.11 -6.43
C GLU A 174 -21.29 9.77 -7.52
N TYR A 175 -20.91 8.91 -8.47
CA TYR A 175 -21.80 8.38 -9.49
C TYR A 175 -21.94 6.89 -9.27
N SER A 176 -23.15 6.43 -9.01
CA SER A 176 -23.50 5.00 -9.04
C SER A 176 -24.41 4.72 -10.24
N ASN A 177 -24.03 3.82 -11.12
CA ASN A 177 -24.95 3.20 -12.06
C ASN A 177 -25.53 1.96 -11.39
N GLN A 178 -26.87 1.93 -11.27
CA GLN A 178 -27.62 0.75 -10.86
C GLN A 178 -27.81 -0.17 -12.06
#